data_35c3085b45d30b4323c2c397808a09cf
#
_entry.id   35c3085b45d30b4323c2c397808a09cf
#
_cell.length_a   1.000
_cell.length_b   1.000
_cell.length_c   1.000
_cell.angle_alpha   90.00
_cell.angle_beta   90.00
_cell.angle_gamma   90.00
#
_symmetry.space_group_name_H-M   'P 1'
#
loop_
_entity.id
_entity.type
_entity.pdbx_description
1 polymer ?
#
loop_
_entity_poly.entity_id
_entity_poly.type
_entity_poly.pdbx_seq_one_letter_code
_entity_poly.pdbx_strand_id
1 'polypeptide(L)' 'SQIQDADFAAETANMSSANILQQAGVSVLAQANSSTQSVLKLLQ' A
#
# COMPACT_ATOMS: atom_id res chain seq x y z
N SER A 1 28.79 -13.20 -5.78
CA SER A 1 29.41 -12.10 -6.49
C SER A 1 28.62 -10.81 -6.28
N GLN A 2 29.24 -9.69 -6.63
CA GLN A 2 28.63 -8.39 -6.37
C GLN A 2 27.38 -8.16 -7.23
N ILE A 3 27.37 -8.67 -8.44
CA ILE A 3 26.21 -8.49 -9.32
C ILE A 3 25.01 -9.22 -8.74
N GLN A 4 25.20 -10.42 -8.23
CA GLN A 4 24.14 -11.21 -7.66
C GLN A 4 23.61 -10.57 -6.38
N ASP A 5 24.50 -10.01 -5.57
CA ASP A 5 24.09 -9.33 -4.34
C ASP A 5 23.30 -8.06 -4.65
N ALA A 6 23.70 -7.33 -5.69
CA ALA A 6 22.99 -6.13 -6.09
C ALA A 6 21.58 -6.46 -6.60
N ASP A 7 21.44 -7.56 -7.37
CA ASP A 7 20.13 -7.99 -7.84
C ASP A 7 19.22 -8.38 -6.69
N PHE A 8 19.77 -9.10 -5.72
CA PHE A 8 18.99 -9.48 -4.54
C PHE A 8 18.52 -8.25 -3.76
N ALA A 9 19.43 -7.30 -3.56
CA ALA A 9 19.08 -6.09 -2.83
C ALA A 9 18.03 -5.27 -3.56
N ALA A 10 18.18 -5.14 -4.89
CA ALA A 10 17.22 -4.40 -5.69
C ALA A 10 15.85 -5.07 -5.67
N GLU A 11 15.81 -6.39 -5.79
CA GLU A 11 14.55 -7.12 -5.74
C GLU A 11 13.89 -7.01 -4.39
N THR A 12 14.68 -7.13 -3.32
CA THR A 12 14.15 -6.99 -1.97
C THR A 12 13.57 -5.60 -1.74
N ALA A 13 14.26 -4.57 -2.21
CA ALA A 13 13.78 -3.20 -2.10
C ALA A 13 12.47 -3.01 -2.89
N ASN A 14 12.41 -3.58 -4.08
CA ASN A 14 11.20 -3.49 -4.90
C ASN A 14 10.03 -4.21 -4.24
N MET A 15 10.27 -5.37 -3.66
CA MET A 15 9.23 -6.10 -2.95
C MET A 15 8.75 -5.34 -1.72
N SER A 16 9.67 -4.75 -0.96
CA SER A 16 9.31 -3.95 0.20
C SER A 16 8.48 -2.74 -0.20
N SER A 17 8.87 -2.06 -1.28
CA SER A 17 8.12 -0.92 -1.78
C SER A 17 6.72 -1.34 -2.22
N ALA A 18 6.60 -2.47 -2.91
CA ALA A 18 5.30 -2.97 -3.36
C ALA A 18 4.41 -3.32 -2.17
N ASN A 19 4.98 -3.94 -1.13
CA ASN A 19 4.23 -4.27 0.07
C ASN A 19 3.73 -3.00 0.78
N ILE A 20 4.59 -1.99 0.87
CA ILE A 20 4.20 -0.72 1.49
C ILE A 20 3.09 -0.06 0.69
N LEU A 21 3.21 -0.04 -0.63
CA LEU A 21 2.18 0.54 -1.48
C LEU A 21 0.86 -0.21 -1.36
N GLN A 22 0.93 -1.53 -1.26
CA GLN A 22 -0.27 -2.34 -1.08
C GLN A 22 -0.95 -2.02 0.24
N GLN A 23 -0.20 -1.97 1.32
CA GLN A 23 -0.76 -1.67 2.63
C GLN A 23 -1.30 -0.25 2.68
N ALA A 24 -0.59 0.70 2.08
CA ALA A 24 -1.07 2.07 2.01
C ALA A 24 -2.35 2.17 1.19
N GLY A 25 -2.43 1.43 0.09
CA GLY A 25 -3.63 1.40 -0.73
C GLY A 25 -4.83 0.85 0.01
N VAL A 26 -4.63 -0.24 0.77
CA VAL A 26 -5.70 -0.82 1.57
C VAL A 26 -6.16 0.18 2.64
N SER A 27 -5.22 0.88 3.28
CA SER A 27 -5.56 1.87 4.29
C SER A 27 -6.36 3.03 3.70
N VAL A 28 -5.97 3.51 2.52
CA VAL A 28 -6.69 4.58 1.84
C VAL A 28 -8.09 4.12 1.46
N LEU A 29 -8.22 2.90 0.94
CA LEU A 29 -9.52 2.37 0.57
C LEU A 29 -10.43 2.22 1.79
N ALA A 30 -9.88 1.76 2.91
CA ALA A 30 -10.65 1.63 4.14
C ALA A 30 -11.13 2.99 4.64
N GLN A 31 -10.26 4.00 4.57
CA GLN A 31 -10.61 5.35 5.00
C GLN A 31 -11.64 5.96 4.05
N ALA A 32 -11.48 5.76 2.75
CA ALA A 32 -12.45 6.26 1.77
C ALA A 32 -13.82 5.62 2.00
N ASN A 33 -13.85 4.32 2.28
CA ASN A 33 -15.10 3.62 2.56
C ASN A 33 -15.75 4.15 3.83
N SER A 34 -14.96 4.40 4.86
CA SER A 34 -15.47 4.95 6.12
C SER A 34 -16.03 6.36 5.91
N SER A 35 -15.35 7.19 5.12
CA SER A 35 -15.82 8.53 4.80
C SER A 35 -17.14 8.48 4.04
N THR A 36 -17.26 7.56 3.09
CA THR A 36 -18.49 7.40 2.32
C THR A 36 -19.65 7.03 3.24
N GLN A 37 -19.41 6.10 4.18
CA GLN A 37 -20.46 5.72 5.13
C GLN A 37 -20.86 6.88 6.03
N SER A 38 -19.90 7.70 6.43
CA SER A 38 -20.19 8.88 7.24
C SER A 38 -21.07 9.88 6.50
N VAL A 39 -20.78 10.08 5.21
CA VAL A 39 -21.60 10.98 4.37
C VAL A 39 -23.00 10.42 4.21
N LEU A 40 -23.12 9.11 4.01
CA LEU A 40 -24.43 8.49 3.89
C LEU A 40 -25.26 8.68 5.16
N LYS A 41 -24.63 8.56 6.33
CA LYS A 41 -25.32 8.77 7.60
C LYS A 41 -25.82 10.20 7.72
N LEU A 42 -25.05 11.17 7.25
CA LEU A 42 -25.46 12.56 7.31
C LEU A 42 -26.65 12.85 6.39
N LEU A 43 -26.71 12.14 5.26
CA LEU A 43 -27.79 12.33 4.31
C LEU A 43 -29.07 11.62 4.73
N GLN A 44 -28.93 10.60 5.56
CA GLN A 44 -30.09 9.88 6.06
C GLN A 44 -30.53 10.48 7.38
#